data_814c34a511681a411bf012b3a763826e
#
_entry.id   814c34a511681a411bf012b3a763826e
#
_cell.length_a   1.000
_cell.length_b   1.000
_cell.length_c   1.000
_cell.angle_alpha   90.00
_cell.angle_beta   90.00
_cell.angle_gamma   90.00
#
_symmetry.space_group_name_H-M   'P 1'
#
loop_
_entity.id
_entity.type
_entity.pdbx_description
1 polymer ?
#
loop_
_entity_poly.entity_id
_entity_poly.type
_entity_poly.pdbx_seq_one_letter_code
_entity_poly.pdbx_strand_id
1 'polypeptide(L)'
;MRKTLIVVDDMALADSGSDVEWISFDRYLADYPKIDEPHTRIINLCDTARYLSRGYYCSLLAEARRHTVLPSVGTINDLRERASAEAGDDRRHGPPVVFDLDPALLRSLATSKTAARQAKVFFGRCEDPAWQKIARQVFRRFPAPILALCVEGAPGEPRLQVRRAGYAQLDAGERQSFLRELTRFTSSVWRSREGEKRLRWDLAILVNPEEKSPPSDAAAIRRFVRAAAEVGIRAEVVTPDQTDQIAQYDALFLRETTAIDHPTYRLARQAEREGLVVIDDAQSILRCCNKIFLHDAFSYQGVPALSTRVVAGSSEDQLDEIEQAFGYPMVLKLPEGSFSHGVFRVADRDELRARLDELLSRTTLVLAQAYCYTPFDWRIGVLAGRAIYACRYHMARNHWQIYNHARRRAISGGFDTLPTFEVPPAVLKAAVKATAVVGDGLYGVDLKQVDNKVYVIEVNDNPSIEHGVEDAYLGDELYRLIMAEFAQRLEQRGKR
;
A
#
# COMPACT_ATOMS: atom_id res chain seq x y z
N MET A 1 -5.16 18.99 19.62
CA MET A 1 -6.47 18.31 19.66
C MET A 1 -6.91 18.15 18.21
N ARG A 2 -7.21 16.94 17.77
CA ARG A 2 -7.75 16.77 16.41
C ARG A 2 -9.15 17.34 16.39
N LYS A 3 -9.45 18.09 15.34
CA LYS A 3 -10.76 18.71 15.16
C LYS A 3 -11.40 18.09 13.93
N THR A 4 -12.60 17.54 14.09
CA THR A 4 -13.44 17.14 12.97
C THR A 4 -14.52 18.18 12.76
N LEU A 5 -14.67 18.65 11.52
CA LEU A 5 -15.70 19.58 11.13
C LEU A 5 -16.56 18.95 10.04
N ILE A 6 -17.85 19.07 10.21
CA ILE A 6 -18.81 18.76 9.15
C ILE A 6 -19.23 20.10 8.52
N VAL A 7 -18.93 20.24 7.23
CA VAL A 7 -19.23 21.48 6.50
C VAL A 7 -20.47 21.26 5.64
N VAL A 8 -21.45 22.12 5.79
CA VAL A 8 -22.75 22.11 5.08
C VAL A 8 -23.01 23.44 4.35
N ASP A 9 -23.85 23.38 3.32
CA ASP A 9 -24.30 24.61 2.62
C ASP A 9 -25.20 25.48 3.49
N ASP A 10 -26.07 24.86 4.30
CA ASP A 10 -27.04 25.50 5.16
C ASP A 10 -27.04 24.84 6.54
N MET A 11 -26.95 25.67 7.60
CA MET A 11 -26.98 25.20 8.98
C MET A 11 -28.33 24.60 9.41
N ALA A 12 -29.42 24.87 8.67
CA ALA A 12 -30.70 24.19 8.88
C ALA A 12 -30.62 22.67 8.65
N LEU A 13 -29.57 22.20 7.97
CA LEU A 13 -29.28 20.78 7.73
C LEU A 13 -28.45 20.14 8.84
N ALA A 14 -27.90 20.93 9.77
CA ALA A 14 -27.02 20.44 10.82
C ALA A 14 -27.79 19.58 11.84
N ASP A 15 -27.13 18.52 12.31
CA ASP A 15 -27.63 17.71 13.41
C ASP A 15 -27.10 18.23 14.76
N SER A 16 -28.01 18.75 15.59
CA SER A 16 -27.68 19.28 16.91
C SER A 16 -27.38 18.19 17.96
N GLY A 17 -27.63 16.92 17.66
CA GLY A 17 -27.36 15.80 18.56
C GLY A 17 -26.00 15.11 18.34
N SER A 18 -25.19 15.61 17.40
CA SER A 18 -23.90 15.04 17.03
C SER A 18 -22.77 15.55 17.94
N ASP A 19 -21.86 14.66 18.38
CA ASP A 19 -20.64 15.02 19.11
C ASP A 19 -19.60 15.76 18.21
N VAL A 20 -19.88 15.91 16.91
CA VAL A 20 -18.99 16.53 15.93
C VAL A 20 -19.48 17.94 15.62
N GLU A 21 -18.56 18.90 15.50
CA GLU A 21 -18.90 20.30 15.20
C GLU A 21 -19.37 20.44 13.74
N TRP A 22 -20.59 20.99 13.56
CA TRP A 22 -21.16 21.36 12.26
C TRP A 22 -20.97 22.84 12.03
N ILE A 23 -20.51 23.21 10.83
CA ILE A 23 -20.32 24.61 10.43
C ILE A 23 -20.83 24.85 9.02
N SER A 24 -21.24 26.10 8.71
CA SER A 24 -21.57 26.48 7.35
C SER A 24 -20.31 26.63 6.50
N PHE A 25 -20.45 26.47 5.18
CA PHE A 25 -19.38 26.77 4.24
C PHE A 25 -18.85 28.20 4.38
N ASP A 26 -19.76 29.18 4.57
CA ASP A 26 -19.38 30.58 4.71
C ASP A 26 -18.52 30.81 5.97
N ARG A 27 -18.86 30.16 7.08
CA ARG A 27 -18.03 30.17 8.29
C ARG A 27 -16.69 29.50 8.07
N TYR A 28 -16.69 28.33 7.40
CA TYR A 28 -15.44 27.64 7.06
C TYR A 28 -14.55 28.50 6.16
N LEU A 29 -15.13 29.20 5.18
CA LEU A 29 -14.41 30.12 4.30
C LEU A 29 -13.80 31.31 5.06
N ALA A 30 -14.59 31.95 5.94
CA ALA A 30 -14.19 33.14 6.69
C ALA A 30 -13.14 32.85 7.78
N ASP A 31 -13.10 31.63 8.30
CA ASP A 31 -12.29 31.22 9.44
C ASP A 31 -10.82 30.94 9.07
N TYR A 32 -10.23 31.86 8.26
CA TYR A 32 -8.88 31.74 7.70
C TYR A 32 -8.14 33.10 7.74
N PRO A 33 -6.78 33.07 7.92
CA PRO A 33 -5.90 31.96 8.25
C PRO A 33 -5.82 31.71 9.76
N LYS A 34 -5.75 30.43 10.19
CA LYS A 34 -5.46 30.06 11.58
C LYS A 34 -4.01 29.61 11.70
N ILE A 35 -3.28 30.26 12.59
CA ILE A 35 -1.96 29.85 13.04
C ILE A 35 -2.18 28.88 14.21
N ASP A 36 -1.44 27.76 14.26
CA ASP A 36 -1.53 26.73 15.30
C ASP A 36 -2.83 25.91 15.34
N GLU A 37 -3.51 25.76 14.21
CA GLU A 37 -4.68 24.89 14.17
C GLU A 37 -4.27 23.40 14.33
N PRO A 38 -4.96 22.65 15.21
CA PRO A 38 -4.75 21.20 15.27
C PRO A 38 -5.13 20.55 13.94
N HIS A 39 -4.58 19.38 13.64
CA HIS A 39 -4.93 18.60 12.45
C HIS A 39 -6.46 18.52 12.33
N THR A 40 -6.98 19.21 11.32
CA THR A 40 -8.41 19.31 11.09
C THR A 40 -8.81 18.35 9.99
N ARG A 41 -9.91 17.64 10.21
CA ARG A 41 -10.56 16.75 9.25
C ARG A 41 -11.89 17.34 8.86
N ILE A 42 -12.15 17.37 7.57
CA ILE A 42 -13.36 17.95 6.98
C ILE A 42 -14.20 16.82 6.38
N ILE A 43 -15.43 16.69 6.83
CA ILE A 43 -16.46 15.93 6.13
C ILE A 43 -17.28 16.97 5.37
N ASN A 44 -17.08 16.99 4.07
CA ASN A 44 -17.74 17.97 3.20
C ASN A 44 -19.09 17.40 2.72
N LEU A 45 -20.18 17.95 3.24
CA LEU A 45 -21.56 17.63 2.88
C LEU A 45 -22.21 18.68 1.98
N CYS A 46 -21.46 19.73 1.60
CA CYS A 46 -21.92 20.70 0.63
C CYS A 46 -22.13 20.06 -0.74
N ASP A 47 -22.96 20.67 -1.57
CA ASP A 47 -23.21 20.18 -2.93
C ASP A 47 -21.94 20.22 -3.78
N THR A 48 -21.50 19.03 -4.20
CA THR A 48 -20.35 18.82 -5.10
C THR A 48 -20.77 18.49 -6.54
N ALA A 49 -22.05 18.57 -6.88
CA ALA A 49 -22.55 18.15 -8.19
C ALA A 49 -22.04 19.03 -9.33
N ARG A 50 -21.85 20.33 -9.07
CA ARG A 50 -21.37 21.29 -10.07
C ARG A 50 -19.89 21.59 -9.89
N TYR A 51 -19.20 21.80 -11.00
CA TYR A 51 -17.87 22.38 -11.00
C TYR A 51 -17.92 23.80 -10.43
N LEU A 52 -16.94 24.14 -9.59
CA LEU A 52 -16.88 25.43 -8.87
C LEU A 52 -18.08 25.66 -7.93
N SER A 53 -18.75 24.59 -7.48
CA SER A 53 -19.76 24.65 -6.43
C SER A 53 -19.13 24.92 -5.06
N ARG A 54 -19.96 25.24 -4.05
CA ARG A 54 -19.50 25.37 -2.66
C ARG A 54 -18.80 24.10 -2.18
N GLY A 55 -19.33 22.92 -2.51
CA GLY A 55 -18.71 21.65 -2.16
C GLY A 55 -17.35 21.42 -2.84
N TYR A 56 -17.22 21.81 -4.11
CA TYR A 56 -15.91 21.76 -4.78
C TYR A 56 -14.90 22.67 -4.08
N TYR A 57 -15.28 23.93 -3.80
CA TYR A 57 -14.39 24.85 -3.10
C TYR A 57 -14.13 24.45 -1.65
N CYS A 58 -15.07 23.82 -0.96
CA CYS A 58 -14.85 23.31 0.39
C CYS A 58 -13.70 22.31 0.40
N SER A 59 -13.72 21.32 -0.50
CA SER A 59 -12.62 20.34 -0.62
C SER A 59 -11.31 21.00 -1.08
N LEU A 60 -11.36 21.89 -2.05
CA LEU A 60 -10.16 22.59 -2.54
C LEU A 60 -9.50 23.45 -1.45
N LEU A 61 -10.29 24.19 -0.68
CA LEU A 61 -9.79 24.98 0.44
C LEU A 61 -9.26 24.10 1.58
N ALA A 62 -9.91 22.96 1.83
CA ALA A 62 -9.43 22.01 2.82
C ALA A 62 -8.03 21.46 2.44
N GLU A 63 -7.85 21.06 1.19
CA GLU A 63 -6.53 20.62 0.70
C GLU A 63 -5.49 21.74 0.76
N ALA A 64 -5.86 22.97 0.34
CA ALA A 64 -4.97 24.13 0.44
C ALA A 64 -4.57 24.47 1.89
N ARG A 65 -5.47 24.25 2.85
CA ARG A 65 -5.26 24.42 4.29
C ARG A 65 -4.61 23.20 4.95
N ARG A 66 -4.33 22.13 4.16
CA ARG A 66 -3.77 20.86 4.64
C ARG A 66 -4.66 20.13 5.63
N HIS A 67 -5.95 20.31 5.51
CA HIS A 67 -6.95 19.52 6.19
C HIS A 67 -7.17 18.23 5.42
N THR A 68 -7.32 17.11 6.11
CA THR A 68 -7.83 15.88 5.49
C THR A 68 -9.29 16.07 5.14
N VAL A 69 -9.70 15.85 3.90
CA VAL A 69 -11.08 16.11 3.47
C VAL A 69 -11.70 14.90 2.79
N LEU A 70 -12.96 14.67 3.04
CA LEU A 70 -13.79 13.65 2.42
C LEU A 70 -15.07 14.32 1.85
N PRO A 71 -15.29 14.27 0.52
CA PRO A 71 -14.42 13.75 -0.52
C PRO A 71 -13.26 14.69 -0.84
N SER A 72 -12.14 14.12 -1.35
CA SER A 72 -11.05 14.89 -1.94
C SER A 72 -11.46 15.53 -3.26
N VAL A 73 -10.73 16.58 -3.71
CA VAL A 73 -10.93 17.17 -5.04
C VAL A 73 -10.70 16.13 -6.14
N GLY A 74 -9.74 15.22 -5.95
CA GLY A 74 -9.50 14.10 -6.85
C GLY A 74 -10.73 13.20 -6.98
N THR A 75 -11.32 12.77 -5.86
CA THR A 75 -12.56 11.97 -5.86
C THR A 75 -13.73 12.69 -6.52
N ILE A 76 -13.88 14.02 -6.27
CA ILE A 76 -14.92 14.81 -6.91
C ILE A 76 -14.75 14.80 -8.44
N ASN A 77 -13.52 14.96 -8.92
CA ASN A 77 -13.21 14.97 -10.35
C ASN A 77 -13.34 13.57 -10.96
N ASP A 78 -12.82 12.52 -10.33
CA ASP A 78 -12.93 11.13 -10.79
C ASP A 78 -14.40 10.71 -11.01
N LEU A 79 -15.30 11.16 -10.15
CA LEU A 79 -16.75 10.92 -10.29
C LEU A 79 -17.39 11.78 -11.40
N ARG A 80 -16.68 12.78 -11.92
CA ARG A 80 -17.17 13.71 -12.95
C ARG A 80 -16.57 13.48 -14.34
N GLU A 81 -15.28 13.10 -14.44
CA GLU A 81 -14.52 13.14 -15.69
C GLU A 81 -14.94 12.14 -16.78
N ARG A 82 -15.61 11.05 -16.44
CA ARG A 82 -16.09 10.08 -17.43
C ARG A 82 -17.36 10.51 -18.15
N ALA A 83 -17.76 11.74 -18.02
CA ALA A 83 -19.06 12.28 -18.36
C ALA A 83 -19.12 13.18 -19.61
N SER A 84 -18.03 13.49 -20.27
CA SER A 84 -17.95 14.74 -21.06
C SER A 84 -18.09 14.64 -22.56
N ALA A 85 -18.34 13.47 -23.16
CA ALA A 85 -18.30 13.41 -24.62
C ALA A 85 -19.66 13.59 -25.36
N GLU A 86 -20.82 13.26 -24.76
CA GLU A 86 -22.07 13.16 -25.52
C GLU A 86 -23.37 13.67 -24.88
N ALA A 87 -23.33 14.34 -23.72
CA ALA A 87 -24.57 14.77 -23.07
C ALA A 87 -24.90 16.23 -23.33
N GLY A 88 -26.05 16.45 -23.97
CA GLY A 88 -26.67 17.76 -24.10
C GLY A 88 -26.98 18.43 -22.75
N ASP A 89 -27.32 19.69 -22.82
CA ASP A 89 -27.45 20.76 -21.83
C ASP A 89 -28.10 20.52 -20.43
N ASP A 90 -28.19 19.31 -19.90
CA ASP A 90 -28.62 19.09 -18.50
C ASP A 90 -27.41 19.11 -17.55
N ARG A 91 -26.93 20.32 -17.27
CA ARG A 91 -25.75 20.62 -16.46
C ARG A 91 -25.89 20.35 -14.94
N ARG A 92 -27.00 19.78 -14.49
CA ARG A 92 -27.27 19.63 -13.05
C ARG A 92 -26.71 18.37 -12.44
N HIS A 93 -26.58 17.32 -13.23
CA HIS A 93 -26.01 16.05 -12.77
C HIS A 93 -25.15 15.49 -13.90
N GLY A 94 -23.84 15.46 -13.74
CA GLY A 94 -22.97 14.75 -14.68
C GLY A 94 -23.42 13.30 -14.84
N PRO A 95 -23.16 12.65 -16.01
CA PRO A 95 -23.54 11.27 -16.19
C PRO A 95 -22.86 10.37 -15.15
N PRO A 96 -23.47 9.23 -14.84
CA PRO A 96 -22.96 8.30 -13.85
C PRO A 96 -21.66 7.66 -14.32
N VAL A 97 -20.74 7.45 -13.38
CA VAL A 97 -19.54 6.66 -13.65
C VAL A 97 -19.90 5.19 -13.70
N VAL A 98 -19.61 4.53 -14.82
CA VAL A 98 -19.75 3.07 -14.93
C VAL A 98 -18.58 2.43 -14.17
N PHE A 99 -18.87 1.60 -13.20
CA PHE A 99 -17.90 0.92 -12.36
C PHE A 99 -17.76 -0.54 -12.79
N ASP A 100 -16.54 -0.95 -13.13
CA ASP A 100 -16.25 -2.33 -13.48
C ASP A 100 -16.17 -3.18 -12.21
N LEU A 101 -17.18 -4.03 -12.04
CA LEU A 101 -17.26 -5.01 -10.95
C LEU A 101 -17.13 -6.41 -11.52
N ASP A 102 -16.81 -7.35 -10.62
CA ASP A 102 -16.93 -8.77 -10.91
C ASP A 102 -18.32 -9.09 -11.50
N PRO A 103 -18.40 -9.62 -12.74
CA PRO A 103 -19.65 -9.91 -13.39
C PRO A 103 -20.55 -10.89 -12.60
N ALA A 104 -19.97 -11.76 -11.76
CA ALA A 104 -20.73 -12.67 -10.92
C ALA A 104 -21.46 -11.93 -9.80
N LEU A 105 -20.81 -10.94 -9.20
CA LEU A 105 -21.38 -10.11 -8.14
C LEU A 105 -22.54 -9.24 -8.67
N LEU A 106 -22.35 -8.64 -9.84
CA LEU A 106 -23.38 -7.84 -10.52
C LEU A 106 -24.59 -8.69 -10.94
N ARG A 107 -24.35 -9.88 -11.50
CA ARG A 107 -25.43 -10.82 -11.88
C ARG A 107 -26.23 -11.28 -10.66
N SER A 108 -25.53 -11.59 -9.54
CA SER A 108 -26.20 -11.96 -8.29
C SER A 108 -27.18 -10.88 -7.83
N LEU A 109 -26.77 -9.62 -7.90
CA LEU A 109 -27.61 -8.47 -7.52
C LEU A 109 -28.76 -8.26 -8.52
N ALA A 110 -28.49 -8.31 -9.82
CA ALA A 110 -29.46 -8.08 -10.89
C ALA A 110 -30.56 -9.17 -10.95
N THR A 111 -30.25 -10.39 -10.51
CA THR A 111 -31.17 -11.53 -10.47
C THR A 111 -31.91 -11.71 -9.13
N SER A 112 -31.47 -10.98 -8.10
CA SER A 112 -32.13 -11.00 -6.79
C SER A 112 -33.54 -10.42 -6.90
N LYS A 113 -34.54 -11.19 -6.48
CA LYS A 113 -35.95 -10.72 -6.43
C LYS A 113 -36.21 -9.78 -5.25
N THR A 114 -35.30 -9.72 -4.29
CA THR A 114 -35.42 -8.97 -3.03
C THR A 114 -34.56 -7.74 -2.97
N ALA A 115 -33.47 -7.65 -3.75
CA ALA A 115 -32.59 -6.51 -3.76
C ALA A 115 -33.15 -5.36 -4.62
N ALA A 116 -33.20 -4.17 -4.09
CA ALA A 116 -33.51 -2.97 -4.86
C ALA A 116 -32.43 -2.74 -5.94
N ARG A 117 -32.81 -2.22 -7.11
CA ARG A 117 -31.88 -1.87 -8.19
C ARG A 117 -31.06 -0.62 -7.90
N GLN A 118 -31.35 0.07 -6.83
CA GLN A 118 -30.67 1.29 -6.39
C GLN A 118 -30.37 1.20 -4.91
N ALA A 119 -29.24 1.75 -4.50
CA ALA A 119 -28.85 1.82 -3.11
C ALA A 119 -28.12 3.13 -2.83
N LYS A 120 -28.32 3.71 -1.64
CA LYS A 120 -27.48 4.77 -1.10
C LYS A 120 -26.42 4.17 -0.19
N VAL A 121 -25.21 4.66 -0.34
CA VAL A 121 -24.03 4.22 0.41
C VAL A 121 -23.55 5.39 1.26
N PHE A 122 -23.41 5.15 2.56
CA PHE A 122 -22.92 6.09 3.54
C PHE A 122 -21.59 5.58 4.10
N PHE A 123 -20.50 6.28 3.80
CA PHE A 123 -19.15 5.89 4.24
C PHE A 123 -18.80 4.41 3.94
N GLY A 124 -19.14 3.94 2.74
CA GLY A 124 -18.90 2.55 2.31
C GLY A 124 -19.87 1.51 2.87
N ARG A 125 -20.95 1.94 3.51
CA ARG A 125 -21.98 1.06 4.08
C ARG A 125 -23.34 1.29 3.45
N CYS A 126 -24.11 0.23 3.40
CA CYS A 126 -25.46 0.22 2.86
C CYS A 126 -26.37 -0.56 3.82
N GLU A 127 -27.64 -0.16 3.92
CA GLU A 127 -28.64 -0.84 4.76
C GLU A 127 -28.97 -2.26 4.21
N ASP A 128 -29.05 -2.39 2.90
CA ASP A 128 -29.29 -3.69 2.27
C ASP A 128 -27.99 -4.53 2.25
N PRO A 129 -27.96 -5.68 2.94
CA PRO A 129 -26.80 -6.57 2.99
C PRO A 129 -26.32 -7.04 1.60
N ALA A 130 -27.24 -7.13 0.61
CA ALA A 130 -26.88 -7.55 -0.74
C ALA A 130 -25.92 -6.56 -1.42
N TRP A 131 -25.99 -5.29 -1.07
CA TRP A 131 -25.14 -4.24 -1.59
C TRP A 131 -23.82 -4.05 -0.83
N GLN A 132 -23.67 -4.65 0.35
CA GLN A 132 -22.58 -4.30 1.26
C GLN A 132 -21.18 -4.52 0.67
N LYS A 133 -20.96 -5.63 -0.09
CA LYS A 133 -19.66 -5.87 -0.76
C LYS A 133 -19.38 -4.84 -1.85
N ILE A 134 -20.40 -4.49 -2.61
CA ILE A 134 -20.32 -3.49 -3.69
C ILE A 134 -20.08 -2.10 -3.10
N ALA A 135 -20.84 -1.72 -2.07
CA ALA A 135 -20.68 -0.45 -1.36
C ALA A 135 -19.24 -0.23 -0.89
N ARG A 136 -18.61 -1.24 -0.28
CA ARG A 136 -17.21 -1.18 0.14
C ARG A 136 -16.25 -1.01 -1.04
N GLN A 137 -16.42 -1.77 -2.14
CA GLN A 137 -15.55 -1.66 -3.31
C GLN A 137 -15.66 -0.30 -3.98
N VAL A 138 -16.87 0.24 -4.09
CA VAL A 138 -17.10 1.57 -4.66
C VAL A 138 -16.52 2.65 -3.78
N PHE A 139 -16.70 2.58 -2.46
CA PHE A 139 -16.13 3.54 -1.52
C PHE A 139 -14.60 3.51 -1.51
N ARG A 140 -13.97 2.34 -1.63
CA ARG A 140 -12.51 2.23 -1.81
C ARG A 140 -12.01 2.99 -3.04
N ARG A 141 -12.77 2.98 -4.12
CA ARG A 141 -12.39 3.65 -5.36
C ARG A 141 -12.75 5.11 -5.39
N PHE A 142 -13.87 5.46 -4.77
CA PHE A 142 -14.42 6.82 -4.69
C PHE A 142 -14.82 7.14 -3.25
N PRO A 143 -13.85 7.49 -2.39
CA PRO A 143 -14.16 7.86 -1.00
C PRO A 143 -15.01 9.13 -0.96
N ALA A 144 -16.29 8.98 -0.66
CA ALA A 144 -17.23 10.10 -0.50
C ALA A 144 -18.25 9.78 0.59
N PRO A 145 -18.72 10.79 1.37
CA PRO A 145 -19.66 10.55 2.45
C PRO A 145 -20.96 9.89 1.99
N ILE A 146 -21.44 10.26 0.80
CA ILE A 146 -22.68 9.78 0.24
C ILE A 146 -22.48 9.44 -1.24
N LEU A 147 -22.82 8.21 -1.61
CA LEU A 147 -22.84 7.74 -2.99
C LEU A 147 -24.22 7.11 -3.30
N ALA A 148 -24.72 7.30 -4.50
CA ALA A 148 -25.87 6.60 -5.03
C ALA A 148 -25.43 5.57 -6.07
N LEU A 149 -25.82 4.33 -5.88
CA LEU A 149 -25.51 3.20 -6.75
C LEU A 149 -26.77 2.80 -7.49
N CYS A 150 -26.66 2.48 -8.77
CA CYS A 150 -27.74 1.96 -9.58
C CYS A 150 -27.23 0.84 -10.51
N VAL A 151 -27.95 -0.27 -10.58
CA VAL A 151 -27.69 -1.31 -11.58
C VAL A 151 -28.63 -1.11 -12.76
N GLU A 152 -28.04 -0.81 -13.90
CA GLU A 152 -28.74 -0.65 -15.20
C GLU A 152 -28.32 -1.73 -16.19
N GLY A 153 -29.06 -1.84 -17.29
CA GLY A 153 -28.78 -2.78 -18.37
C GLY A 153 -29.69 -4.01 -18.37
N ALA A 154 -29.54 -4.83 -19.41
CA ALA A 154 -30.25 -6.08 -19.55
C ALA A 154 -29.76 -7.13 -18.52
N PRO A 155 -30.58 -8.14 -18.16
CA PRO A 155 -30.17 -9.18 -17.21
C PRO A 155 -28.87 -9.91 -17.57
N GLY A 156 -28.47 -9.91 -18.85
CA GLY A 156 -27.25 -10.54 -19.35
C GLY A 156 -25.98 -9.63 -19.26
N GLU A 157 -26.19 -8.31 -19.24
CA GLU A 157 -25.10 -7.31 -19.21
C GLU A 157 -25.41 -6.19 -18.22
N PRO A 158 -25.51 -6.48 -16.91
CA PRO A 158 -25.74 -5.46 -15.91
C PRO A 158 -24.52 -4.55 -15.78
N ARG A 159 -24.75 -3.24 -15.63
CA ARG A 159 -23.72 -2.22 -15.39
C ARG A 159 -24.02 -1.50 -14.10
N LEU A 160 -23.00 -1.33 -13.27
CA LEU A 160 -23.10 -0.52 -12.07
C LEU A 160 -22.80 0.93 -12.40
N GLN A 161 -23.75 1.80 -12.12
CA GLN A 161 -23.58 3.24 -12.16
C GLN A 161 -23.33 3.78 -10.75
N VAL A 162 -22.36 4.65 -10.63
CA VAL A 162 -22.01 5.35 -9.39
C VAL A 162 -22.24 6.83 -9.59
N ARG A 163 -23.00 7.45 -8.69
CA ARG A 163 -23.26 8.89 -8.67
C ARG A 163 -22.98 9.44 -7.28
N ARG A 164 -22.61 10.68 -7.20
CA ARG A 164 -22.63 11.45 -5.94
C ARG A 164 -24.07 11.73 -5.55
N ALA A 165 -24.35 11.76 -4.25
CA ALA A 165 -25.62 12.24 -3.72
C ALA A 165 -25.37 13.35 -2.69
N GLY A 166 -26.22 14.36 -2.70
CA GLY A 166 -26.15 15.48 -1.76
C GLY A 166 -26.84 15.15 -0.44
N TYR A 167 -26.29 15.63 0.68
CA TYR A 167 -26.90 15.47 2.00
C TYR A 167 -28.29 16.12 2.08
N ALA A 168 -28.47 17.26 1.43
CA ALA A 168 -29.75 17.97 1.38
C ALA A 168 -30.87 17.18 0.66
N GLN A 169 -30.50 16.18 -0.17
CA GLN A 169 -31.42 15.38 -0.95
C GLN A 169 -31.89 14.11 -0.22
N LEU A 170 -31.35 13.83 0.97
CA LEU A 170 -31.74 12.68 1.76
C LEU A 170 -33.11 12.89 2.38
N ASP A 171 -33.94 11.88 2.33
CA ASP A 171 -35.18 11.83 3.11
C ASP A 171 -34.90 11.65 4.63
N ALA A 172 -35.95 11.66 5.45
CA ALA A 172 -35.81 11.56 6.90
C ALA A 172 -35.20 10.22 7.36
N GLY A 173 -35.56 9.09 6.75
CA GLY A 173 -35.01 7.76 7.05
C GLY A 173 -33.55 7.64 6.63
N GLU A 174 -33.24 8.10 5.44
CA GLU A 174 -31.89 8.15 4.89
C GLU A 174 -30.95 9.04 5.73
N ARG A 175 -31.44 10.17 6.22
CA ARG A 175 -30.67 11.04 7.14
C ARG A 175 -30.37 10.34 8.45
N GLN A 176 -31.33 9.62 9.02
CA GLN A 176 -31.10 8.85 10.24
C GLN A 176 -30.05 7.77 10.03
N SER A 177 -30.09 7.07 8.90
CA SER A 177 -29.11 6.06 8.52
C SER A 177 -27.73 6.66 8.28
N PHE A 178 -27.67 7.81 7.59
CA PHE A 178 -26.44 8.56 7.40
C PHE A 178 -25.83 8.98 8.74
N LEU A 179 -26.59 9.50 9.70
CA LEU A 179 -26.09 9.94 11.00
C LEU A 179 -25.56 8.77 11.84
N ARG A 180 -26.20 7.61 11.77
CA ARG A 180 -25.68 6.38 12.39
C ARG A 180 -24.31 6.00 11.83
N GLU A 181 -24.16 6.01 10.49
CA GLU A 181 -22.90 5.66 9.85
C GLU A 181 -21.85 6.77 10.01
N LEU A 182 -22.25 8.04 10.07
CA LEU A 182 -21.36 9.15 10.41
C LEU A 182 -20.77 8.97 11.82
N THR A 183 -21.63 8.71 12.82
CA THR A 183 -21.17 8.44 14.19
C THR A 183 -20.21 7.25 14.25
N ARG A 184 -20.53 6.18 13.51
CA ARG A 184 -19.67 5.01 13.43
C ARG A 184 -18.34 5.33 12.74
N PHE A 185 -18.38 6.06 11.63
CA PHE A 185 -17.21 6.46 10.86
C PHE A 185 -16.29 7.36 11.70
N THR A 186 -16.84 8.32 12.43
CA THR A 186 -16.08 9.22 13.28
C THR A 186 -15.63 8.59 14.58
N SER A 187 -16.31 7.55 15.09
CA SER A 187 -16.00 6.92 16.37
C SER A 187 -14.85 5.90 16.30
N SER A 188 -14.57 5.31 15.14
CA SER A 188 -13.54 4.26 15.02
C SER A 188 -12.11 4.78 15.11
N VAL A 189 -11.81 5.89 14.45
CA VAL A 189 -10.46 6.49 14.38
C VAL A 189 -10.36 7.83 15.08
N TRP A 190 -11.49 8.48 15.38
CA TRP A 190 -11.53 9.89 15.73
C TRP A 190 -11.89 10.16 17.21
N ARG A 191 -12.01 9.13 18.04
CA ARG A 191 -12.17 9.32 19.49
C ARG A 191 -10.84 9.66 20.14
N SER A 192 -10.72 10.89 20.62
CA SER A 192 -9.74 11.27 21.63
C SER A 192 -10.20 10.72 22.96
N ARG A 193 -9.49 9.75 23.54
CA ARG A 193 -9.66 9.40 24.98
C ARG A 193 -9.07 10.55 25.79
N GLU A 194 -9.87 11.13 26.68
CA GLU A 194 -9.39 12.10 27.66
C GLU A 194 -8.29 11.44 28.50
N GLY A 195 -7.10 12.05 28.53
CA GLY A 195 -5.97 11.59 29.35
C GLY A 195 -4.79 10.95 28.62
N GLU A 196 -4.86 10.66 27.30
CA GLU A 196 -3.71 10.15 26.54
C GLU A 196 -2.82 11.29 26.02
N LYS A 197 -1.49 11.02 25.94
CA LYS A 197 -0.51 11.90 25.27
C LYS A 197 -1.09 12.36 23.93
N ARG A 198 -0.98 13.66 23.62
CA ARG A 198 -1.46 14.23 22.35
C ARG A 198 -0.74 13.59 21.18
N LEU A 199 -1.36 12.58 20.57
CA LEU A 199 -0.88 11.96 19.35
C LEU A 199 -1.37 12.80 18.16
N ARG A 200 -0.45 13.12 17.24
CA ARG A 200 -0.68 14.11 16.16
C ARG A 200 -1.26 13.47 14.90
N TRP A 201 -0.91 12.24 14.60
CA TRP A 201 -1.26 11.53 13.37
C TRP A 201 -1.79 10.13 13.64
N ASP A 202 -2.54 9.59 12.67
CA ASP A 202 -3.03 8.22 12.68
C ASP A 202 -2.32 7.41 11.60
N LEU A 203 -1.76 6.25 11.99
CA LEU A 203 -1.09 5.29 11.15
C LEU A 203 -1.88 3.98 11.13
N ALA A 204 -2.23 3.49 9.95
CA ALA A 204 -2.68 2.11 9.78
C ALA A 204 -1.46 1.19 9.57
N ILE A 205 -1.34 0.13 10.36
CA ILE A 205 -0.39 -0.96 10.13
C ILE A 205 -1.18 -2.13 9.57
N LEU A 206 -1.01 -2.42 8.27
CA LEU A 206 -1.70 -3.54 7.63
C LEU A 206 -1.03 -4.86 7.99
N VAL A 207 -1.81 -5.77 8.56
CA VAL A 207 -1.37 -7.13 8.92
C VAL A 207 -2.43 -8.12 8.46
N ASN A 208 -2.01 -9.22 7.82
CA ASN A 208 -2.89 -10.33 7.49
C ASN A 208 -2.67 -11.48 8.49
N PRO A 209 -3.63 -11.76 9.40
CA PRO A 209 -3.50 -12.83 10.37
C PRO A 209 -3.43 -14.24 9.77
N GLU A 210 -3.88 -14.41 8.52
CA GLU A 210 -3.89 -15.70 7.82
C GLU A 210 -2.59 -15.96 7.05
N GLU A 211 -1.69 -14.99 6.99
CA GLU A 211 -0.42 -15.12 6.28
C GLU A 211 0.52 -16.06 7.05
N LYS A 212 1.05 -17.07 6.34
CA LYS A 212 1.92 -18.08 6.95
C LYS A 212 3.32 -17.58 7.30
N SER A 213 3.81 -16.62 6.53
CA SER A 213 5.15 -16.03 6.67
C SER A 213 5.06 -14.52 6.56
N PRO A 214 4.43 -13.84 7.54
CA PRO A 214 4.29 -12.38 7.50
C PRO A 214 5.64 -11.69 7.63
N PRO A 215 5.80 -10.49 7.07
CA PRO A 215 7.07 -9.75 7.18
C PRO A 215 7.38 -9.28 8.61
N SER A 216 6.42 -9.38 9.54
CA SER A 216 6.64 -9.12 10.97
C SER A 216 5.81 -10.05 11.85
N ASP A 217 6.44 -10.56 12.88
CA ASP A 217 5.76 -11.31 13.92
C ASP A 217 4.91 -10.39 14.83
N ALA A 218 4.03 -10.99 15.63
CA ALA A 218 3.14 -10.25 16.51
C ALA A 218 3.89 -9.43 17.59
N ALA A 219 5.11 -9.83 17.97
CA ALA A 219 5.92 -9.10 18.92
C ALA A 219 6.50 -7.82 18.29
N ALA A 220 6.97 -7.90 17.06
CA ALA A 220 7.42 -6.75 16.28
C ALA A 220 6.28 -5.74 16.03
N ILE A 221 5.08 -6.22 15.66
CA ILE A 221 3.91 -5.35 15.46
C ILE A 221 3.56 -4.57 16.74
N ARG A 222 3.55 -5.22 17.90
CA ARG A 222 3.32 -4.51 19.18
C ARG A 222 4.39 -3.47 19.49
N ARG A 223 5.64 -3.71 19.10
CA ARG A 223 6.75 -2.76 19.27
C ARG A 223 6.60 -1.56 18.32
N PHE A 224 6.21 -1.78 17.07
CA PHE A 224 5.86 -0.69 16.15
C PHE A 224 4.76 0.21 16.70
N VAL A 225 3.67 -0.36 17.23
CA VAL A 225 2.57 0.42 17.85
C VAL A 225 3.07 1.24 19.04
N ARG A 226 3.93 0.67 19.90
CA ARG A 226 4.52 1.39 21.03
C ARG A 226 5.44 2.53 20.56
N ALA A 227 6.36 2.23 19.65
CA ALA A 227 7.31 3.19 19.10
C ALA A 227 6.60 4.36 18.37
N ALA A 228 5.51 4.07 17.66
CA ALA A 228 4.67 5.09 17.05
C ALA A 228 4.14 6.10 18.07
N ALA A 229 3.66 5.63 19.23
CA ALA A 229 3.16 6.51 20.28
C ALA A 229 4.27 7.41 20.88
N GLU A 230 5.52 6.93 20.92
CA GLU A 230 6.66 7.71 21.41
C GLU A 230 6.96 8.91 20.51
N VAL A 231 6.74 8.78 19.20
CA VAL A 231 6.96 9.84 18.19
C VAL A 231 5.69 10.63 17.86
N GLY A 232 4.62 10.46 18.64
CA GLY A 232 3.38 11.23 18.48
C GLY A 232 2.43 10.69 17.42
N ILE A 233 2.55 9.43 17.03
CA ILE A 233 1.67 8.74 16.07
C ILE A 233 0.79 7.75 16.81
N ARG A 234 -0.53 7.76 16.54
CA ARG A 234 -1.44 6.70 16.93
C ARG A 234 -1.41 5.63 15.84
N ALA A 235 -0.85 4.47 16.16
CA ALA A 235 -0.85 3.34 15.25
C ALA A 235 -1.98 2.36 15.59
N GLU A 236 -2.72 1.93 14.58
CA GLU A 236 -3.75 0.91 14.67
C GLU A 236 -3.41 -0.24 13.72
N VAL A 237 -3.54 -1.46 14.21
CA VAL A 237 -3.40 -2.65 13.38
C VAL A 237 -4.70 -2.85 12.63
N VAL A 238 -4.62 -2.90 11.30
CA VAL A 238 -5.76 -3.11 10.40
C VAL A 238 -5.57 -4.39 9.60
N THR A 239 -6.67 -5.07 9.33
CA THR A 239 -6.69 -6.30 8.54
C THR A 239 -7.22 -6.01 7.12
N PRO A 240 -6.99 -6.90 6.13
CA PRO A 240 -7.43 -6.67 4.74
C PRO A 240 -8.91 -6.36 4.57
N ASP A 241 -9.77 -6.84 5.45
CA ASP A 241 -11.21 -6.56 5.45
C ASP A 241 -11.56 -5.16 6.00
N GLN A 242 -10.63 -4.47 6.65
CA GLN A 242 -10.81 -3.14 7.24
C GLN A 242 -10.22 -2.02 6.36
N THR A 243 -9.60 -2.35 5.23
CA THR A 243 -8.92 -1.39 4.36
C THR A 243 -9.87 -0.39 3.67
N ASP A 244 -11.18 -0.58 3.76
CA ASP A 244 -12.21 0.37 3.28
C ASP A 244 -12.06 1.77 3.90
N GLN A 245 -11.50 1.83 5.09
CA GLN A 245 -11.40 3.04 5.88
C GLN A 245 -10.01 3.69 5.80
N ILE A 246 -9.17 3.25 4.85
CA ILE A 246 -7.78 3.70 4.77
C ILE A 246 -7.65 5.24 4.63
N ALA A 247 -8.58 5.88 3.95
CA ALA A 247 -8.62 7.33 3.78
C ALA A 247 -8.78 8.12 5.10
N GLN A 248 -9.09 7.45 6.22
CA GLN A 248 -9.18 8.07 7.54
C GLN A 248 -7.82 8.25 8.22
N TYR A 249 -6.80 7.55 7.74
CA TYR A 249 -5.45 7.60 8.29
C TYR A 249 -4.61 8.67 7.62
N ASP A 250 -3.55 9.07 8.28
CA ASP A 250 -2.53 9.99 7.73
C ASP A 250 -1.40 9.20 7.06
N ALA A 251 -1.20 7.96 7.47
CA ALA A 251 -0.17 7.09 6.92
C ALA A 251 -0.60 5.62 6.88
N LEU A 252 0.07 4.84 6.02
CA LEU A 252 -0.08 3.40 5.89
C LEU A 252 1.30 2.73 5.96
N PHE A 253 1.43 1.73 6.84
CA PHE A 253 2.58 0.84 6.90
C PHE A 253 2.17 -0.56 6.51
N LEU A 254 2.75 -1.07 5.42
CA LEU A 254 2.46 -2.41 4.94
C LEU A 254 3.30 -3.43 5.71
N ARG A 255 2.63 -4.38 6.37
CA ARG A 255 3.26 -5.54 7.03
C ARG A 255 2.54 -6.84 6.63
N GLU A 256 2.13 -6.89 5.37
CA GLU A 256 1.64 -8.06 4.63
C GLU A 256 2.47 -8.18 3.36
N THR A 257 2.76 -9.40 2.89
CA THR A 257 3.57 -9.63 1.67
C THR A 257 3.06 -8.82 0.48
N THR A 258 3.98 -8.23 -0.24
CA THR A 258 3.73 -7.37 -1.39
C THR A 258 4.00 -8.12 -2.70
N ALA A 259 3.15 -7.88 -3.70
CA ALA A 259 3.37 -8.25 -5.08
C ALA A 259 2.53 -7.36 -6.01
N ILE A 260 2.88 -7.27 -7.29
CA ILE A 260 2.22 -6.36 -8.23
C ILE A 260 0.75 -6.74 -8.47
N ASP A 261 0.44 -8.02 -8.53
CA ASP A 261 -0.91 -8.55 -8.68
C ASP A 261 -1.66 -8.73 -7.33
N HIS A 262 -0.99 -8.45 -6.21
CA HIS A 262 -1.55 -8.59 -4.86
C HIS A 262 -2.39 -7.35 -4.45
N PRO A 263 -3.40 -7.52 -3.56
CA PRO A 263 -4.19 -6.40 -3.03
C PRO A 263 -3.36 -5.29 -2.36
N THR A 264 -2.21 -5.62 -1.77
CA THR A 264 -1.29 -4.66 -1.11
C THR A 264 -0.80 -3.58 -2.05
N TYR A 265 -0.44 -3.92 -3.30
CA TYR A 265 -0.05 -2.93 -4.30
C TYR A 265 -1.18 -1.95 -4.65
N ARG A 266 -2.40 -2.49 -4.82
CA ARG A 266 -3.59 -1.66 -5.10
C ARG A 266 -3.92 -0.75 -3.93
N LEU A 267 -3.77 -1.26 -2.70
CA LEU A 267 -3.99 -0.49 -1.49
C LEU A 267 -2.95 0.63 -1.32
N ALA A 268 -1.67 0.34 -1.57
CA ALA A 268 -0.61 1.36 -1.56
C ALA A 268 -0.93 2.51 -2.53
N ARG A 269 -1.28 2.18 -3.79
CA ARG A 269 -1.68 3.17 -4.79
C ARG A 269 -2.92 3.98 -4.39
N GLN A 270 -3.89 3.34 -3.76
CA GLN A 270 -5.08 4.03 -3.26
C GLN A 270 -4.70 4.99 -2.13
N ALA A 271 -3.92 4.54 -1.14
CA ALA A 271 -3.49 5.36 -0.02
C ALA A 271 -2.70 6.60 -0.49
N GLU A 272 -1.79 6.43 -1.47
CA GLU A 272 -1.05 7.54 -2.06
C GLU A 272 -1.96 8.56 -2.75
N ARG A 273 -2.98 8.12 -3.49
CA ARG A 273 -3.97 9.00 -4.13
C ARG A 273 -4.78 9.81 -3.11
N GLU A 274 -5.08 9.20 -1.96
CA GLU A 274 -5.74 9.87 -0.84
C GLU A 274 -4.76 10.73 -0.04
N GLY A 275 -3.50 10.82 -0.47
CA GLY A 275 -2.47 11.65 0.12
C GLY A 275 -1.87 11.11 1.42
N LEU A 276 -1.98 9.83 1.72
CA LEU A 276 -1.33 9.21 2.87
C LEU A 276 0.19 9.11 2.63
N VAL A 277 0.94 9.12 3.71
CA VAL A 277 2.33 8.68 3.70
C VAL A 277 2.35 7.16 3.73
N VAL A 278 2.95 6.53 2.72
CA VAL A 278 3.00 5.06 2.60
C VAL A 278 4.45 4.58 2.66
N ILE A 279 4.71 3.54 3.44
CA ILE A 279 5.96 2.77 3.45
C ILE A 279 5.58 1.26 3.41
N ASP A 280 6.01 0.48 2.38
CA ASP A 280 6.66 1.03 1.20
C ASP A 280 5.61 1.43 0.17
N ASP A 281 5.95 2.44 -0.61
CA ASP A 281 5.08 3.02 -1.62
C ASP A 281 4.88 2.09 -2.83
N ALA A 282 3.85 2.37 -3.62
CA ALA A 282 3.51 1.53 -4.77
C ALA A 282 4.64 1.45 -5.82
N GLN A 283 5.44 2.51 -5.97
CA GLN A 283 6.56 2.51 -6.90
C GLN A 283 7.70 1.61 -6.40
N SER A 284 7.94 1.59 -5.08
CA SER A 284 8.91 0.68 -4.44
C SER A 284 8.50 -0.78 -4.64
N ILE A 285 7.22 -1.11 -4.42
CA ILE A 285 6.68 -2.46 -4.68
C ILE A 285 6.90 -2.86 -6.14
N LEU A 286 6.54 -1.99 -7.09
CA LEU A 286 6.70 -2.26 -8.53
C LEU A 286 8.16 -2.57 -8.90
N ARG A 287 9.10 -1.80 -8.35
CA ARG A 287 10.52 -1.92 -8.67
C ARG A 287 11.18 -3.12 -8.02
N CYS A 288 10.86 -3.40 -6.77
CA CYS A 288 11.45 -4.51 -6.02
C CYS A 288 10.91 -5.87 -6.46
N CYS A 289 9.60 -5.98 -6.73
CA CYS A 289 8.98 -7.25 -7.07
C CYS A 289 9.46 -7.84 -8.40
N ASN A 290 10.04 -7.04 -9.31
CA ASN A 290 10.49 -7.52 -10.62
C ASN A 290 12.01 -7.54 -10.75
N LYS A 291 12.60 -8.73 -10.75
CA LYS A 291 14.06 -8.94 -10.82
C LYS A 291 14.69 -8.47 -12.14
N ILE A 292 13.91 -8.40 -13.23
CA ILE A 292 14.41 -7.86 -14.51
C ILE A 292 14.59 -6.36 -14.40
N PHE A 293 13.62 -5.65 -13.78
CA PHE A 293 13.77 -4.23 -13.50
C PHE A 293 15.03 -3.96 -12.67
N LEU A 294 15.22 -4.69 -11.57
CA LEU A 294 16.39 -4.51 -10.70
C LEU A 294 17.70 -4.78 -11.45
N HIS A 295 17.76 -5.85 -12.25
CA HIS A 295 18.94 -6.19 -13.04
C HIS A 295 19.32 -5.06 -14.01
N ASP A 296 18.36 -4.58 -14.78
CA ASP A 296 18.58 -3.51 -15.76
C ASP A 296 19.00 -2.21 -15.06
N ALA A 297 18.27 -1.81 -14.03
CA ALA A 297 18.55 -0.61 -13.25
C ALA A 297 19.91 -0.65 -12.54
N PHE A 298 20.32 -1.80 -12.01
CA PHE A 298 21.64 -1.99 -11.41
C PHE A 298 22.74 -1.83 -12.45
N SER A 299 22.54 -2.39 -13.64
CA SER A 299 23.49 -2.27 -14.74
C SER A 299 23.69 -0.83 -15.15
N TYR A 300 22.60 -0.06 -15.34
CA TYR A 300 22.65 1.37 -15.71
C TYR A 300 23.30 2.25 -14.63
N GLN A 301 23.03 1.96 -13.36
CA GLN A 301 23.54 2.75 -12.23
C GLN A 301 24.89 2.25 -11.71
N GLY A 302 25.45 1.20 -12.31
CA GLY A 302 26.73 0.60 -11.89
C GLY A 302 26.68 0.05 -10.46
N VAL A 303 25.55 -0.49 -10.01
CA VAL A 303 25.44 -1.22 -8.75
C VAL A 303 26.19 -2.55 -8.91
N PRO A 304 27.10 -2.92 -7.98
CA PRO A 304 27.82 -4.18 -8.10
C PRO A 304 26.87 -5.36 -7.91
N ALA A 305 26.60 -6.09 -8.97
CA ALA A 305 25.75 -7.28 -8.97
C ALA A 305 26.45 -8.47 -9.65
N LEU A 306 25.94 -9.67 -9.42
CA LEU A 306 26.43 -10.87 -10.13
C LEU A 306 26.13 -10.73 -11.62
N SER A 307 27.03 -11.27 -12.45
CA SER A 307 26.81 -11.34 -13.90
C SER A 307 25.48 -12.06 -14.17
N THR A 308 24.61 -11.41 -14.91
CA THR A 308 23.23 -11.85 -15.18
C THR A 308 22.89 -11.56 -16.64
N ARG A 309 22.12 -12.45 -17.26
CA ARG A 309 21.51 -12.26 -18.58
C ARG A 309 20.01 -12.48 -18.53
N VAL A 310 19.28 -11.70 -19.30
CA VAL A 310 17.85 -11.92 -19.55
C VAL A 310 17.72 -12.86 -20.74
N VAL A 311 16.92 -13.90 -20.60
CA VAL A 311 16.74 -15.00 -21.54
C VAL A 311 15.29 -15.06 -21.98
N ALA A 312 15.05 -15.15 -23.30
CA ALA A 312 13.70 -15.19 -23.88
C ALA A 312 13.38 -16.50 -24.62
N GLY A 313 14.28 -17.45 -24.64
CA GLY A 313 14.12 -18.73 -25.34
C GLY A 313 15.09 -19.79 -24.86
N SER A 314 15.00 -20.99 -25.43
CA SER A 314 15.81 -22.17 -25.11
C SER A 314 16.40 -22.82 -26.37
N SER A 315 16.64 -22.04 -27.45
CA SER A 315 17.30 -22.54 -28.65
C SER A 315 18.76 -22.93 -28.37
N GLU A 316 19.36 -23.80 -29.21
CA GLU A 316 20.75 -24.22 -29.05
C GLU A 316 21.72 -23.05 -28.95
N ASP A 317 21.58 -22.04 -29.81
CA ASP A 317 22.42 -20.83 -29.80
C ASP A 317 22.29 -20.07 -28.45
N GLN A 318 21.07 -19.96 -27.92
CA GLN A 318 20.85 -19.32 -26.61
C GLN A 318 21.43 -20.11 -25.46
N LEU A 319 21.34 -21.44 -25.49
CA LEU A 319 21.98 -22.31 -24.50
C LEU A 319 23.49 -22.16 -24.55
N ASP A 320 24.09 -22.15 -25.75
CA ASP A 320 25.53 -21.94 -25.94
C ASP A 320 26.00 -20.58 -25.40
N GLU A 321 25.26 -19.52 -25.67
CA GLU A 321 25.55 -18.19 -25.12
C GLU A 321 25.51 -18.14 -23.60
N ILE A 322 24.54 -18.81 -22.96
CA ILE A 322 24.40 -18.87 -21.51
C ILE A 322 25.53 -19.67 -20.89
N GLU A 323 25.84 -20.84 -21.46
CA GLU A 323 26.94 -21.67 -21.04
C GLU A 323 28.29 -20.97 -21.15
N GLN A 324 28.53 -20.29 -22.25
CA GLN A 324 29.76 -19.50 -22.44
C GLN A 324 29.88 -18.36 -21.42
N ALA A 325 28.75 -17.76 -21.04
CA ALA A 325 28.74 -16.64 -20.10
C ALA A 325 28.99 -17.06 -18.65
N PHE A 326 28.48 -18.21 -18.21
CA PHE A 326 28.44 -18.55 -16.79
C PHE A 326 29.10 -19.88 -16.43
N GLY A 327 29.12 -20.85 -17.36
CA GLY A 327 29.47 -22.21 -17.01
C GLY A 327 28.50 -22.86 -16.02
N TYR A 328 28.86 -23.99 -15.49
CA TYR A 328 28.07 -24.72 -14.48
C TYR A 328 28.77 -24.76 -13.11
N PRO A 329 28.03 -24.74 -12.00
CA PRO A 329 26.60 -24.49 -11.95
C PRO A 329 26.25 -23.01 -12.20
N MET A 330 25.01 -22.76 -12.67
CA MET A 330 24.43 -21.44 -12.79
C MET A 330 23.06 -21.37 -12.09
N VAL A 331 22.46 -20.19 -12.02
CA VAL A 331 21.16 -19.97 -11.38
C VAL A 331 20.16 -19.39 -12.37
N LEU A 332 19.00 -20.01 -12.48
CA LEU A 332 17.85 -19.44 -13.19
C LEU A 332 16.86 -18.86 -12.21
N LYS A 333 16.28 -17.70 -12.55
CA LYS A 333 15.31 -17.01 -11.71
C LYS A 333 14.09 -16.58 -12.51
N LEU A 334 12.90 -16.80 -11.95
CA LEU A 334 11.69 -16.12 -12.42
C LEU A 334 11.79 -14.61 -12.13
N PRO A 335 11.21 -13.76 -12.99
CA PRO A 335 11.16 -12.31 -12.77
C PRO A 335 10.53 -11.92 -11.43
N GLU A 336 9.47 -12.63 -11.05
CA GLU A 336 8.72 -12.40 -9.82
C GLU A 336 8.75 -13.62 -8.92
N GLY A 337 8.73 -13.42 -7.62
CA GLY A 337 8.74 -14.47 -6.60
C GLY A 337 9.54 -14.07 -5.36
N SER A 338 9.04 -14.45 -4.20
CA SER A 338 9.60 -14.18 -2.87
C SER A 338 10.12 -15.47 -2.23
N PHE A 339 10.92 -15.35 -1.17
CA PHE A 339 11.40 -16.50 -0.35
C PHE A 339 12.09 -17.60 -1.15
N SER A 340 12.92 -17.24 -2.13
CA SER A 340 13.62 -18.19 -3.03
C SER A 340 12.68 -19.06 -3.91
N HIS A 341 11.38 -18.81 -3.93
CA HIS A 341 10.48 -19.44 -4.89
C HIS A 341 10.81 -18.95 -6.32
N GLY A 342 10.94 -19.90 -7.24
CA GLY A 342 11.32 -19.57 -8.63
C GLY A 342 12.82 -19.33 -8.85
N VAL A 343 13.68 -19.76 -7.93
CA VAL A 343 15.14 -19.69 -8.05
C VAL A 343 15.73 -21.11 -8.10
N PHE A 344 16.38 -21.48 -9.19
CA PHE A 344 16.83 -22.82 -9.48
C PHE A 344 18.33 -22.85 -9.80
N ARG A 345 19.07 -23.75 -9.15
CA ARG A 345 20.45 -24.05 -9.50
C ARG A 345 20.44 -25.12 -10.59
N VAL A 346 21.20 -24.91 -11.62
CA VAL A 346 21.32 -25.78 -12.79
C VAL A 346 22.74 -26.30 -12.88
N ALA A 347 22.91 -27.60 -13.03
CA ALA A 347 24.19 -28.27 -12.94
C ALA A 347 24.78 -28.67 -14.29
N ASP A 348 23.96 -28.79 -15.33
CA ASP A 348 24.36 -29.20 -16.68
C ASP A 348 23.40 -28.68 -17.77
N ARG A 349 23.70 -28.99 -19.03
CA ARG A 349 22.95 -28.52 -20.20
C ARG A 349 21.53 -29.09 -20.29
N ASP A 350 21.37 -30.36 -19.95
CA ASP A 350 20.06 -31.00 -20.01
C ASP A 350 19.11 -30.40 -18.98
N GLU A 351 19.61 -30.17 -17.77
CA GLU A 351 18.85 -29.46 -16.73
C GLU A 351 18.58 -28.01 -17.10
N LEU A 352 19.55 -27.30 -17.74
CA LEU A 352 19.37 -25.93 -18.22
C LEU A 352 18.21 -25.87 -19.21
N ARG A 353 18.21 -26.73 -20.23
CA ARG A 353 17.14 -26.77 -21.23
C ARG A 353 15.80 -27.08 -20.62
N ALA A 354 15.71 -28.18 -19.87
CA ALA A 354 14.45 -28.59 -19.25
C ALA A 354 13.88 -27.53 -18.34
N ARG A 355 14.73 -26.85 -17.57
CA ARG A 355 14.29 -25.81 -16.67
C ARG A 355 13.91 -24.53 -17.41
N LEU A 356 14.62 -24.12 -18.45
CA LEU A 356 14.24 -22.97 -19.27
C LEU A 356 12.88 -23.21 -19.95
N ASP A 357 12.66 -24.38 -20.54
CA ASP A 357 11.39 -24.75 -21.17
C ASP A 357 10.23 -24.66 -20.16
N GLU A 358 10.43 -25.21 -18.96
CA GLU A 358 9.44 -25.12 -17.87
C GLU A 358 9.15 -23.66 -17.51
N LEU A 359 10.18 -22.84 -17.28
CA LEU A 359 10.00 -21.46 -16.83
C LEU A 359 9.41 -20.56 -17.92
N LEU A 360 9.88 -20.72 -19.17
CA LEU A 360 9.38 -19.94 -20.31
C LEU A 360 7.95 -20.32 -20.71
N SER A 361 7.43 -21.47 -20.27
CA SER A 361 5.99 -21.76 -20.40
C SER A 361 5.12 -20.89 -19.51
N ARG A 362 5.70 -20.25 -18.48
CA ARG A 362 5.01 -19.43 -17.47
C ARG A 362 5.26 -17.94 -17.61
N THR A 363 6.36 -17.55 -18.23
CA THR A 363 6.79 -16.15 -18.40
C THR A 363 7.55 -15.99 -19.70
N THR A 364 7.50 -14.81 -20.30
CA THR A 364 8.24 -14.50 -21.55
C THR A 364 9.75 -14.39 -21.32
N LEU A 365 10.18 -14.02 -20.12
CA LEU A 365 11.58 -13.76 -19.79
C LEU A 365 11.99 -14.47 -18.50
N VAL A 366 13.23 -14.96 -18.48
CA VAL A 366 13.89 -15.59 -17.34
C VAL A 366 15.24 -14.94 -17.14
N LEU A 367 15.76 -14.88 -15.92
CA LEU A 367 17.13 -14.44 -15.66
C LEU A 367 18.04 -15.66 -15.48
N ALA A 368 19.15 -15.70 -16.21
CA ALA A 368 20.27 -16.58 -15.96
C ALA A 368 21.38 -15.79 -15.26
N GLN A 369 21.90 -16.30 -14.16
CA GLN A 369 22.87 -15.60 -13.31
C GLN A 369 24.03 -16.53 -12.92
N ALA A 370 25.23 -15.96 -12.82
CA ALA A 370 26.39 -16.65 -12.30
C ALA A 370 26.14 -17.21 -10.90
N TYR A 371 26.49 -18.46 -10.66
CA TYR A 371 26.41 -19.07 -9.33
C TYR A 371 27.51 -18.51 -8.43
N CYS A 372 27.14 -18.07 -7.23
CA CYS A 372 28.07 -17.59 -6.22
C CYS A 372 27.70 -18.20 -4.88
N TYR A 373 28.54 -19.07 -4.35
CA TYR A 373 28.36 -19.63 -3.01
C TYR A 373 29.06 -18.74 -1.96
N THR A 374 28.36 -18.54 -0.84
CA THR A 374 28.85 -17.88 0.35
C THR A 374 28.32 -18.64 1.58
N PRO A 375 29.05 -18.69 2.71
CA PRO A 375 28.54 -19.38 3.91
C PRO A 375 27.35 -18.66 4.55
N PHE A 376 27.18 -17.39 4.27
CA PHE A 376 26.04 -16.57 4.65
C PHE A 376 25.79 -15.47 3.61
N ASP A 377 24.60 -14.92 3.60
CA ASP A 377 24.26 -13.71 2.88
C ASP A 377 24.08 -12.54 3.86
N TRP A 378 24.55 -11.36 3.48
CA TRP A 378 24.21 -10.13 4.18
C TRP A 378 22.77 -9.73 3.90
N ARG A 379 22.01 -9.38 4.94
CA ARG A 379 20.76 -8.63 4.85
C ARG A 379 21.00 -7.28 5.50
N ILE A 380 21.02 -6.21 4.72
CA ILE A 380 21.17 -4.83 5.19
C ILE A 380 19.81 -4.13 5.11
N GLY A 381 19.29 -3.70 6.25
CA GLY A 381 18.10 -2.85 6.28
C GLY A 381 18.49 -1.40 6.01
N VAL A 382 17.84 -0.81 5.02
CA VAL A 382 18.08 0.60 4.62
C VAL A 382 16.77 1.36 4.72
N LEU A 383 16.77 2.47 5.45
CA LEU A 383 15.64 3.37 5.61
C LEU A 383 16.04 4.76 5.16
N ALA A 384 15.31 5.37 4.24
CA ALA A 384 15.58 6.71 3.72
C ALA A 384 17.05 6.91 3.33
N GLY A 385 17.64 5.92 2.63
CA GLY A 385 19.04 5.94 2.20
C GLY A 385 20.10 5.71 3.29
N ARG A 386 19.71 5.29 4.50
CA ARG A 386 20.62 5.01 5.62
C ARG A 386 20.51 3.55 6.05
N ALA A 387 21.63 2.87 6.19
CA ALA A 387 21.67 1.53 6.78
C ALA A 387 21.32 1.60 8.27
N ILE A 388 20.30 0.85 8.69
CA ILE A 388 19.77 0.86 10.06
C ILE A 388 19.99 -0.45 10.82
N TYR A 389 20.05 -1.58 10.12
CA TYR A 389 20.41 -2.89 10.72
C TYR A 389 21.20 -3.75 9.73
N ALA A 390 21.90 -4.73 10.24
CA ALA A 390 22.66 -5.70 9.46
C ALA A 390 22.56 -7.09 10.06
N CYS A 391 22.21 -8.08 9.24
CA CYS A 391 22.17 -9.48 9.60
C CYS A 391 23.04 -10.29 8.65
N ARG A 392 23.62 -11.37 9.15
CA ARG A 392 24.16 -12.46 8.35
C ARG A 392 23.18 -13.63 8.44
N TYR A 393 22.58 -13.99 7.32
CA TYR A 393 21.74 -15.18 7.22
C TYR A 393 22.57 -16.35 6.72
N HIS A 394 22.78 -17.33 7.57
CA HIS A 394 23.58 -18.49 7.24
C HIS A 394 22.86 -19.42 6.28
N MET A 395 23.60 -20.07 5.39
CA MET A 395 23.04 -21.08 4.49
C MET A 395 22.47 -22.25 5.28
N ALA A 396 21.34 -22.76 4.86
CA ALA A 396 20.77 -23.98 5.46
C ALA A 396 21.77 -25.13 5.34
N ARG A 397 21.83 -25.98 6.34
CA ARG A 397 22.82 -27.07 6.42
C ARG A 397 22.81 -27.95 5.14
N ASN A 398 23.96 -28.01 4.49
CA ASN A 398 24.16 -28.73 3.21
C ASN A 398 23.25 -28.18 2.08
N HIS A 399 22.94 -26.87 2.11
CA HIS A 399 22.16 -26.20 1.06
C HIS A 399 22.87 -24.92 0.62
N TRP A 400 22.56 -24.47 -0.58
CA TRP A 400 23.14 -23.26 -1.17
C TRP A 400 22.26 -22.01 -1.00
N GLN A 401 21.10 -22.17 -0.35
CA GLN A 401 20.15 -21.10 0.00
C GLN A 401 19.93 -21.05 1.51
N ILE A 402 19.45 -19.92 1.98
CA ILE A 402 19.10 -19.67 3.39
C ILE A 402 17.96 -20.60 3.83
N TYR A 403 16.98 -20.85 2.94
CA TYR A 403 15.83 -21.71 3.18
C TYR A 403 15.93 -23.01 2.38
N ASN A 404 15.68 -24.14 3.02
CA ASN A 404 15.54 -25.41 2.36
C ASN A 404 14.06 -25.84 2.34
N HIS A 405 13.37 -25.58 1.24
CA HIS A 405 11.96 -25.92 1.05
C HIS A 405 11.70 -27.40 0.71
N ALA A 406 12.73 -28.17 0.40
CA ALA A 406 12.59 -29.61 0.04
C ALA A 406 12.22 -30.49 1.24
N ARG A 407 12.30 -29.99 2.48
CA ARG A 407 11.96 -30.76 3.70
C ARG A 407 10.59 -30.30 4.24
N ARG A 408 9.85 -31.23 4.87
CA ARG A 408 8.52 -31.01 5.49
C ARG A 408 8.48 -29.87 6.52
N ARG A 409 9.63 -29.43 7.08
CA ARG A 409 9.81 -28.20 7.84
C ARG A 409 10.94 -27.42 7.16
N ALA A 410 10.68 -26.18 6.78
CA ALA A 410 11.73 -25.29 6.30
C ALA A 410 12.80 -25.16 7.38
N ILE A 411 14.05 -25.51 7.03
CA ILE A 411 15.19 -25.36 7.94
C ILE A 411 15.94 -24.12 7.48
N SER A 412 16.02 -23.09 8.33
CA SER A 412 16.91 -21.95 8.12
C SER A 412 18.29 -22.24 8.70
N GLY A 413 19.32 -21.61 8.14
CA GLY A 413 20.69 -21.77 8.60
C GLY A 413 21.04 -21.04 9.90
N GLY A 414 20.11 -20.29 10.47
CA GLY A 414 20.36 -19.35 11.57
C GLY A 414 20.77 -17.95 11.08
N PHE A 415 21.00 -17.07 12.02
CA PHE A 415 21.38 -15.67 11.72
C PHE A 415 22.29 -15.11 12.83
N ASP A 416 23.06 -14.08 12.47
CA ASP A 416 23.74 -13.18 13.40
C ASP A 416 23.36 -11.75 13.08
N THR A 417 23.00 -10.96 14.08
CA THR A 417 22.73 -9.52 13.92
C THR A 417 23.87 -8.70 14.50
N LEU A 418 24.39 -7.78 13.71
CA LEU A 418 25.55 -6.96 14.04
C LEU A 418 25.19 -5.48 13.98
N PRO A 419 25.92 -4.65 14.75
CA PRO A 419 25.85 -3.21 14.55
C PRO A 419 26.41 -2.83 13.18
N THR A 420 25.82 -1.82 12.54
CA THR A 420 26.21 -1.41 11.19
C THR A 420 27.67 -0.98 11.08
N PHE A 421 28.26 -0.45 12.16
CA PHE A 421 29.67 -0.05 12.18
C PHE A 421 30.66 -1.21 12.18
N GLU A 422 30.23 -2.44 12.43
CA GLU A 422 31.03 -3.67 12.29
C GLU A 422 30.94 -4.29 10.89
N VAL A 423 30.02 -3.81 10.05
CA VAL A 423 29.87 -4.30 8.69
C VAL A 423 30.91 -3.68 7.77
N PRO A 424 31.54 -4.46 6.88
CA PRO A 424 32.50 -3.90 5.93
C PRO A 424 31.90 -2.71 5.16
N PRO A 425 32.60 -1.55 5.08
CA PRO A 425 32.08 -0.35 4.44
C PRO A 425 31.64 -0.56 2.98
N ALA A 426 32.27 -1.50 2.26
CA ALA A 426 31.90 -1.86 0.90
C ALA A 426 30.49 -2.47 0.81
N VAL A 427 30.09 -3.28 1.81
CA VAL A 427 28.76 -3.89 1.89
C VAL A 427 27.70 -2.80 2.11
N LEU A 428 27.92 -1.92 3.09
CA LEU A 428 26.97 -0.82 3.36
C LEU A 428 26.84 0.12 2.17
N LYS A 429 27.97 0.49 1.53
CA LYS A 429 27.96 1.35 0.34
C LYS A 429 27.20 0.70 -0.83
N ALA A 430 27.40 -0.60 -1.05
CA ALA A 430 26.66 -1.32 -2.10
C ALA A 430 25.16 -1.38 -1.80
N ALA A 431 24.77 -1.63 -0.54
CA ALA A 431 23.37 -1.66 -0.12
C ALA A 431 22.68 -0.31 -0.34
N VAL A 432 23.28 0.79 0.15
CA VAL A 432 22.74 2.15 -0.02
C VAL A 432 22.66 2.53 -1.50
N LYS A 433 23.67 2.18 -2.31
CA LYS A 433 23.65 2.43 -3.75
C LYS A 433 22.52 1.66 -4.44
N ALA A 434 22.26 0.42 -4.04
CA ALA A 434 21.20 -0.41 -4.61
C ALA A 434 19.81 0.15 -4.27
N THR A 435 19.60 0.61 -3.04
CA THR A 435 18.29 1.17 -2.65
C THR A 435 18.00 2.52 -3.32
N ALA A 436 19.02 3.33 -3.62
CA ALA A 436 18.86 4.60 -4.33
C ALA A 436 18.25 4.42 -5.75
N VAL A 437 18.37 3.22 -6.34
CA VAL A 437 17.73 2.86 -7.61
C VAL A 437 16.23 2.65 -7.45
N VAL A 438 15.81 2.19 -6.27
CA VAL A 438 14.41 1.91 -5.96
C VAL A 438 13.69 3.16 -5.45
N GLY A 439 14.21 3.78 -4.40
CA GLY A 439 13.56 4.92 -3.77
C GLY A 439 14.16 5.24 -2.39
N ASP A 440 13.35 5.85 -1.54
CA ASP A 440 13.72 6.28 -0.19
C ASP A 440 12.92 5.56 0.92
N GLY A 441 12.31 4.42 0.61
CA GLY A 441 11.50 3.61 1.52
C GLY A 441 12.29 2.84 2.57
N LEU A 442 11.70 1.75 3.05
CA LEU A 442 12.31 0.77 3.97
C LEU A 442 12.63 -0.50 3.20
N TYR A 443 13.89 -0.75 2.96
CA TYR A 443 14.34 -1.86 2.11
C TYR A 443 15.24 -2.82 2.85
N GLY A 444 15.13 -4.10 2.48
CA GLY A 444 16.09 -5.15 2.83
C GLY A 444 16.95 -5.51 1.63
N VAL A 445 18.25 -5.27 1.70
CA VAL A 445 19.18 -5.58 0.63
C VAL A 445 19.89 -6.88 0.93
N ASP A 446 19.81 -7.82 0.00
CA ASP A 446 20.55 -9.08 0.06
C ASP A 446 21.85 -8.96 -0.73
N LEU A 447 22.98 -9.26 -0.07
CA LEU A 447 24.29 -9.17 -0.69
C LEU A 447 25.13 -10.39 -0.38
N LYS A 448 25.96 -10.78 -1.35
CA LYS A 448 27.03 -11.75 -1.17
C LYS A 448 28.39 -11.05 -1.12
N GLN A 449 29.26 -11.56 -0.28
CA GLN A 449 30.65 -11.09 -0.18
C GLN A 449 31.59 -12.25 -0.37
N VAL A 450 32.45 -12.15 -1.36
CA VAL A 450 33.55 -13.10 -1.63
C VAL A 450 34.84 -12.29 -1.60
N ASP A 451 35.70 -12.59 -0.65
CA ASP A 451 36.91 -11.82 -0.39
C ASP A 451 36.57 -10.31 -0.22
N ASN A 452 37.15 -9.48 -1.08
CA ASN A 452 36.91 -8.02 -1.07
C ASN A 452 35.83 -7.58 -2.05
N LYS A 453 35.16 -8.50 -2.78
CA LYS A 453 34.10 -8.18 -3.74
C LYS A 453 32.75 -8.37 -3.12
N VAL A 454 31.89 -7.40 -3.34
CA VAL A 454 30.50 -7.39 -2.85
C VAL A 454 29.56 -7.40 -4.05
N TYR A 455 28.53 -8.22 -3.98
CA TYR A 455 27.52 -8.35 -5.03
C TYR A 455 26.12 -8.23 -4.43
N VAL A 456 25.35 -7.27 -4.93
CA VAL A 456 23.92 -7.15 -4.62
C VAL A 456 23.17 -8.26 -5.34
N ILE A 457 22.34 -8.96 -4.61
CA ILE A 457 21.51 -10.06 -5.12
C ILE A 457 20.10 -9.58 -5.39
N GLU A 458 19.53 -8.80 -4.44
CA GLU A 458 18.16 -8.36 -4.49
C GLU A 458 17.94 -7.16 -3.55
N VAL A 459 17.00 -6.30 -3.88
CA VAL A 459 16.44 -5.30 -2.97
C VAL A 459 14.97 -5.67 -2.76
N ASN A 460 14.58 -5.84 -1.52
CA ASN A 460 13.23 -6.19 -1.12
C ASN A 460 12.57 -4.96 -0.50
N ASP A 461 11.39 -4.58 -1.00
CA ASP A 461 10.44 -3.74 -0.28
C ASP A 461 9.83 -4.56 0.87
N ASN A 462 9.26 -3.88 1.84
CA ASN A 462 8.59 -4.53 2.97
C ASN A 462 9.45 -5.67 3.61
N PRO A 463 10.71 -5.40 3.98
CA PRO A 463 11.63 -6.42 4.47
C PRO A 463 11.14 -7.02 5.78
N SER A 464 11.54 -8.26 6.05
CA SER A 464 11.28 -8.90 7.34
C SER A 464 11.87 -8.08 8.47
N ILE A 465 11.07 -7.86 9.50
CA ILE A 465 11.49 -7.32 10.80
C ILE A 465 10.77 -8.15 11.85
N GLU A 466 11.51 -9.11 12.43
CA GLU A 466 11.03 -10.02 13.46
C GLU A 466 11.72 -9.74 14.78
N HIS A 467 10.96 -9.89 15.87
CA HIS A 467 11.53 -9.71 17.19
C HIS A 467 12.57 -10.78 17.52
N GLY A 468 13.74 -10.34 17.93
CA GLY A 468 14.88 -11.21 18.26
C GLY A 468 15.73 -11.58 17.03
N VAL A 469 15.41 -11.06 15.84
CA VAL A 469 16.17 -11.25 14.60
C VAL A 469 16.77 -9.90 14.18
N GLU A 470 16.07 -9.10 13.41
CA GLU A 470 16.59 -7.82 12.89
C GLU A 470 16.74 -6.77 14.00
N ASP A 471 15.97 -6.86 15.06
CA ASP A 471 16.04 -5.98 16.22
C ASP A 471 17.03 -6.46 17.30
N ALA A 472 17.68 -7.61 17.12
CA ALA A 472 18.51 -8.23 18.17
C ALA A 472 19.62 -7.32 18.72
N TYR A 473 20.16 -6.41 17.89
CA TYR A 473 21.13 -5.43 18.32
C TYR A 473 20.50 -4.13 18.82
N LEU A 474 19.62 -3.51 18.01
CA LEU A 474 19.05 -2.19 18.32
C LEU A 474 17.87 -2.26 19.31
N GLY A 475 17.25 -3.41 19.49
CA GLY A 475 16.06 -3.54 20.33
C GLY A 475 14.92 -2.62 19.87
N ASP A 476 14.31 -1.92 20.82
CA ASP A 476 13.20 -1.00 20.55
C ASP A 476 13.62 0.21 19.69
N GLU A 477 14.90 0.54 19.63
CA GLU A 477 15.39 1.65 18.81
C GLU A 477 15.16 1.43 17.31
N LEU A 478 15.22 0.19 16.81
CA LEU A 478 14.91 -0.11 15.41
C LEU A 478 13.49 0.34 15.05
N TYR A 479 12.52 0.01 15.89
CA TYR A 479 11.12 0.40 15.69
C TYR A 479 10.93 1.91 15.78
N ARG A 480 11.65 2.56 16.74
CA ARG A 480 11.60 4.01 16.91
C ARG A 480 12.15 4.75 15.70
N LEU A 481 13.25 4.28 15.09
CA LEU A 481 13.81 4.86 13.87
C LEU A 481 12.81 4.81 12.71
N ILE A 482 12.12 3.69 12.51
CA ILE A 482 11.15 3.53 11.44
C ILE A 482 9.93 4.42 11.68
N MET A 483 9.41 4.49 12.91
CA MET A 483 8.28 5.35 13.23
C MET A 483 8.64 6.84 13.20
N ALA A 484 9.90 7.19 13.52
CA ALA A 484 10.39 8.56 13.39
C ALA A 484 10.44 9.01 11.91
N GLU A 485 10.77 8.11 10.98
CA GLU A 485 10.69 8.40 9.54
C GLU A 485 9.25 8.71 9.10
N PHE A 486 8.26 7.94 9.58
CA PHE A 486 6.85 8.28 9.35
C PHE A 486 6.51 9.68 9.89
N ALA A 487 6.91 9.99 11.12
CA ALA A 487 6.66 11.30 11.71
C ALA A 487 7.30 12.42 10.87
N GLN A 488 8.55 12.22 10.43
CA GLN A 488 9.26 13.18 9.58
C GLN A 488 8.55 13.41 8.24
N ARG A 489 8.13 12.36 7.55
CA ARG A 489 7.39 12.46 6.28
C ARG A 489 6.04 13.14 6.45
N LEU A 490 5.33 12.83 7.53
CA LEU A 490 4.07 13.48 7.88
C LEU A 490 4.24 14.98 8.17
N GLU A 491 5.33 15.37 8.84
CA GLU A 491 5.67 16.78 9.03
C GLU A 491 6.03 17.49 7.73
N GLN A 492 6.79 16.84 6.85
CA GLN A 492 7.18 17.39 5.56
C GLN A 492 6.00 17.52 4.59
N ARG A 493 5.06 16.54 4.59
CA ARG A 493 3.80 16.63 3.84
C ARG A 493 3.07 17.94 4.15
N GLY A 494 3.16 18.41 5.38
CA GLY A 494 2.63 19.68 5.81
C GLY A 494 3.40 20.93 5.31
N LYS A 495 4.58 20.79 4.71
CA LYS A 495 5.46 21.92 4.28
C LYS A 495 5.63 22.03 2.76
N ARG A 496 5.08 21.10 1.98
CA ARG A 496 5.17 21.09 0.49
C ARG A 496 3.99 21.79 -0.15
#